data_156a12c43393f9996a23d7908adf180f
#
_entry.id   156a12c43393f9996a23d7908adf180f
#
_cell.length_a   1.000
_cell.length_b   1.000
_cell.length_c   1.000
_cell.angle_alpha   90.00
_cell.angle_beta   90.00
_cell.angle_gamma   90.00
#
_symmetry.space_group_name_H-M   'P 1'
#
loop_
_entity.id
_entity.type
_entity.pdbx_description
1 polymer ?
#
loop_
_entity_poly.entity_id
_entity_poly.type
_entity_poly.pdbx_seq_one_letter_code
_entity_poly.pdbx_strand_id
1 'polypeptide(L)'
;MDFDVIVLGSGIGGLTCASRLSKLGFKVGVFEKHYIPGGYATNFKRRGYNFDVSLHGIGALDEGGNTHNILNHCGVLDKITPIKNDIAYSVSYKGKLIDIPNDLSLYKNLLFELFPNEIKNIEKLFKDITKFNRGFEKFILDKNSSILKKINIDCLTFIKWSEKTTDEVVRSYVDNDDFVYIFTSLWPYYGLPPKQLSALYYFIPWISYHMYGKYYIKGGAQKLSDSMVEVITENGGSVNLRSEVTSINIEDNKAKSITLKNGEVFTTKYIVSNINPIDTFNMTKNYTVPTKYKNKISSPTIGCSLSQLYIGLDCNPKELNIPVEEVFYFDAGTPEEDYELSIKANYKECGILVTNYSSMDESLNEYNKGVITVTLIDNYAHWSKDRSEYAMQKESLTNILIDRLEEKFPGIKSHIKVTELGTPRTMERYTNNPNGAVYGYSQTIKQAGRYRLSTDTPIENLFLVGAWVNPGGGYEGSISSGMMVAQHIFNK
;
A
#
# COMPACT_ATOMS: atom_id res chain seq x y z
N MET A 1 10.74 -11.81 -31.92
CA MET A 1 10.56 -11.34 -30.52
C MET A 1 9.27 -10.58 -30.47
N ASP A 2 8.34 -11.02 -29.62
CA ASP A 2 6.99 -10.45 -29.58
C ASP A 2 6.97 -9.12 -28.83
N PHE A 3 7.74 -9.00 -27.74
CA PHE A 3 7.87 -7.82 -26.91
C PHE A 3 9.32 -7.56 -26.53
N ASP A 4 9.68 -6.29 -26.30
CA ASP A 4 10.94 -5.94 -25.65
C ASP A 4 10.91 -6.27 -24.17
N VAL A 5 9.75 -5.99 -23.53
CA VAL A 5 9.51 -6.24 -22.11
C VAL A 5 8.15 -6.89 -21.90
N ILE A 6 8.14 -7.97 -21.14
CA ILE A 6 6.91 -8.58 -20.62
C ILE A 6 6.80 -8.28 -19.14
N VAL A 7 5.62 -7.81 -18.72
CA VAL A 7 5.27 -7.55 -17.31
C VAL A 7 4.24 -8.57 -16.84
N LEU A 8 4.54 -9.28 -15.75
CA LEU A 8 3.66 -10.29 -15.15
C LEU A 8 2.88 -9.67 -13.99
N GLY A 9 1.57 -9.59 -14.17
CA GLY A 9 0.64 -8.97 -13.21
C GLY A 9 0.52 -7.45 -13.38
N SER A 10 -0.72 -6.98 -13.42
CA SER A 10 -1.08 -5.57 -13.60
C SER A 10 -1.30 -4.80 -12.28
N GLY A 11 -0.69 -5.22 -11.18
CA GLY A 11 -0.65 -4.39 -9.97
C GLY A 11 0.12 -3.10 -10.21
N ILE A 12 -0.06 -2.11 -9.32
CA ILE A 12 0.41 -0.73 -9.53
C ILE A 12 1.93 -0.61 -9.83
N GLY A 13 2.77 -1.48 -9.23
CA GLY A 13 4.20 -1.52 -9.53
C GLY A 13 4.51 -1.98 -10.96
N GLY A 14 3.82 -3.02 -11.43
CA GLY A 14 3.91 -3.52 -12.80
C GLY A 14 3.41 -2.50 -13.82
N LEU A 15 2.25 -1.88 -13.56
CA LEU A 15 1.69 -0.84 -14.43
C LEU A 15 2.58 0.40 -14.50
N THR A 16 3.21 0.82 -13.39
CA THR A 16 4.18 1.93 -13.39
C THR A 16 5.38 1.62 -14.26
N CYS A 17 5.97 0.41 -14.11
CA CYS A 17 7.09 -0.02 -14.93
C CYS A 17 6.72 -0.06 -16.42
N ALA A 18 5.56 -0.64 -16.74
CA ALA A 18 5.03 -0.76 -18.09
C ALA A 18 4.77 0.61 -18.72
N SER A 19 4.08 1.52 -18.03
CA SER A 19 3.78 2.88 -18.52
C SER A 19 5.06 3.65 -18.84
N ARG A 20 6.04 3.60 -17.92
CA ARG A 20 7.32 4.28 -18.14
C ARG A 20 8.08 3.74 -19.33
N LEU A 21 8.18 2.41 -19.46
CA LEU A 21 8.90 1.78 -20.58
C LEU A 21 8.20 1.98 -21.91
N SER A 22 6.87 1.89 -21.97
CA SER A 22 6.11 2.19 -23.18
C SER A 22 6.34 3.62 -23.65
N LYS A 23 6.33 4.60 -22.72
CA LYS A 23 6.63 6.01 -23.01
C LYS A 23 8.08 6.24 -23.47
N LEU A 24 9.00 5.33 -23.12
CA LEU A 24 10.39 5.34 -23.61
C LEU A 24 10.57 4.60 -24.94
N GLY A 25 9.49 4.13 -25.56
CA GLY A 25 9.50 3.50 -26.88
C GLY A 25 9.72 1.98 -26.87
N PHE A 26 9.71 1.31 -25.70
CA PHE A 26 9.77 -0.15 -25.64
C PHE A 26 8.41 -0.75 -26.00
N LYS A 27 8.41 -1.86 -26.76
CA LYS A 27 7.22 -2.67 -27.00
C LYS A 27 6.94 -3.51 -25.75
N VAL A 28 5.95 -3.08 -24.94
CA VAL A 28 5.62 -3.69 -23.65
C VAL A 28 4.34 -4.53 -23.76
N GLY A 29 4.37 -5.75 -23.22
CA GLY A 29 3.19 -6.61 -23.02
C GLY A 29 2.96 -6.86 -21.52
N VAL A 30 1.80 -6.43 -20.99
CA VAL A 30 1.38 -6.76 -19.62
C VAL A 30 0.43 -7.95 -19.66
N PHE A 31 0.64 -8.95 -18.82
CA PHE A 31 -0.19 -10.16 -18.73
C PHE A 31 -0.79 -10.28 -17.33
N GLU A 32 -2.13 -10.26 -17.27
CA GLU A 32 -2.92 -10.26 -16.04
C GLU A 32 -3.94 -11.39 -16.04
N LYS A 33 -3.99 -12.17 -14.95
CA LYS A 33 -4.97 -13.27 -14.81
C LYS A 33 -6.41 -12.79 -14.63
N HIS A 34 -6.58 -11.61 -14.03
CA HIS A 34 -7.88 -11.05 -13.70
C HIS A 34 -8.53 -10.38 -14.92
N TYR A 35 -9.84 -10.08 -14.83
CA TYR A 35 -10.60 -9.43 -15.88
C TYR A 35 -10.51 -7.90 -15.86
N ILE A 36 -9.90 -7.31 -14.79
CA ILE A 36 -9.60 -5.87 -14.65
C ILE A 36 -8.16 -5.70 -14.20
N PRO A 37 -7.49 -4.59 -14.59
CA PRO A 37 -6.14 -4.27 -14.12
C PRO A 37 -6.17 -3.65 -12.74
N GLY A 38 -5.00 -3.58 -12.07
CA GLY A 38 -4.76 -2.80 -10.85
C GLY A 38 -4.37 -3.62 -9.64
N GLY A 39 -4.70 -4.91 -9.57
CA GLY A 39 -4.48 -5.71 -8.37
C GLY A 39 -5.30 -5.18 -7.19
N TYR A 40 -4.65 -4.70 -6.11
CA TYR A 40 -5.36 -3.99 -5.02
C TYR A 40 -5.80 -2.57 -5.43
N ALA A 41 -5.17 -1.95 -6.41
CA ALA A 41 -5.55 -0.63 -6.92
C ALA A 41 -6.72 -0.74 -7.92
N THR A 42 -7.89 -1.13 -7.43
CA THR A 42 -9.08 -1.41 -8.23
C THR A 42 -10.37 -1.03 -7.51
N ASN A 43 -11.45 -0.92 -8.28
CA ASN A 43 -12.80 -0.76 -7.76
C ASN A 43 -13.67 -1.95 -8.17
N PHE A 44 -14.77 -2.19 -7.46
CA PHE A 44 -15.79 -3.15 -7.88
C PHE A 44 -17.20 -2.60 -7.66
N LYS A 45 -18.17 -3.12 -8.40
CA LYS A 45 -19.57 -2.70 -8.30
C LYS A 45 -20.45 -3.81 -7.74
N ARG A 46 -21.36 -3.45 -6.83
CA ARG A 46 -22.40 -4.32 -6.30
C ARG A 46 -23.71 -3.56 -6.14
N ARG A 47 -24.79 -4.08 -6.74
CA ARG A 47 -26.16 -3.52 -6.63
C ARG A 47 -26.23 -2.00 -6.82
N GLY A 48 -25.45 -1.46 -7.76
CA GLY A 48 -25.43 -0.04 -8.11
C GLY A 48 -24.50 0.82 -7.24
N TYR A 49 -23.75 0.24 -6.31
CA TYR A 49 -22.70 0.92 -5.55
C TYR A 49 -21.33 0.61 -6.14
N ASN A 50 -20.47 1.62 -6.19
CA ASN A 50 -19.09 1.51 -6.61
C ASN A 50 -18.18 1.60 -5.37
N PHE A 51 -17.42 0.56 -5.13
CA PHE A 51 -16.51 0.43 -3.97
C PHE A 51 -15.07 0.52 -4.41
N ASP A 52 -14.29 1.40 -3.79
CA ASP A 52 -12.84 1.38 -3.86
C ASP A 52 -12.30 0.24 -2.98
N VAL A 53 -11.34 -0.52 -3.49
CA VAL A 53 -10.82 -1.68 -2.75
C VAL A 53 -9.80 -1.26 -1.69
N SER A 54 -8.96 -0.25 -1.95
CA SER A 54 -7.80 -0.02 -1.08
C SER A 54 -7.25 1.39 -1.04
N LEU A 55 -7.72 2.33 -1.85
CA LEU A 55 -7.15 3.67 -1.88
C LEU A 55 -7.74 4.52 -0.76
N HIS A 56 -7.05 4.60 0.36
CA HIS A 56 -7.35 5.55 1.43
C HIS A 56 -6.68 6.91 1.19
N GLY A 57 -5.55 6.89 0.53
CA GLY A 57 -4.81 8.07 0.11
C GLY A 57 -3.49 7.70 -0.54
N ILE A 58 -3.00 8.57 -1.39
CA ILE A 58 -1.69 8.49 -2.02
C ILE A 58 -0.90 9.75 -1.65
N GLY A 59 0.30 9.57 -1.15
CA GLY A 59 1.16 10.65 -0.69
C GLY A 59 2.07 11.20 -1.79
N ALA A 60 2.68 12.35 -1.49
CA ALA A 60 3.70 12.98 -2.31
C ALA A 60 3.23 13.35 -3.74
N LEU A 61 2.00 13.88 -3.85
CA LEU A 61 1.46 14.40 -5.11
C LEU A 61 1.57 15.93 -5.25
N ASP A 62 2.03 16.66 -4.23
CA ASP A 62 2.44 18.06 -4.41
C ASP A 62 3.62 18.13 -5.38
N GLU A 63 3.78 19.25 -6.07
CA GLU A 63 4.91 19.50 -6.97
C GLU A 63 6.25 19.28 -6.23
N GLY A 64 7.15 18.52 -6.84
CA GLY A 64 8.42 18.11 -6.24
C GLY A 64 8.34 16.82 -5.42
N GLY A 65 7.15 16.32 -5.09
CA GLY A 65 6.97 15.03 -4.43
C GLY A 65 7.37 13.84 -5.31
N ASN A 66 7.83 12.76 -4.70
CA ASN A 66 8.34 11.60 -5.45
C ASN A 66 7.25 10.95 -6.32
N THR A 67 6.04 10.78 -5.79
CA THR A 67 4.92 10.19 -6.54
C THR A 67 4.50 11.08 -7.71
N HIS A 68 4.40 12.39 -7.49
CA HIS A 68 4.15 13.38 -8.54
C HIS A 68 5.16 13.24 -9.68
N ASN A 69 6.45 13.24 -9.36
CA ASN A 69 7.51 13.14 -10.35
C ASN A 69 7.44 11.82 -11.13
N ILE A 70 7.19 10.70 -10.46
CA ILE A 70 7.08 9.39 -11.12
C ILE A 70 5.87 9.36 -12.06
N LEU A 71 4.68 9.76 -11.60
CA LEU A 71 3.47 9.75 -12.41
C LEU A 71 3.58 10.70 -13.60
N ASN A 72 4.23 11.86 -13.44
CA ASN A 72 4.54 12.77 -14.54
C ASN A 72 5.46 12.11 -15.58
N HIS A 73 6.57 11.50 -15.14
CA HIS A 73 7.47 10.78 -16.05
C HIS A 73 6.81 9.58 -16.75
N CYS A 74 5.83 8.97 -16.12
CA CYS A 74 5.00 7.91 -16.72
C CYS A 74 3.94 8.47 -17.69
N GLY A 75 3.64 9.78 -17.68
CA GLY A 75 2.56 10.39 -18.46
C GLY A 75 1.16 10.10 -17.92
N VAL A 76 1.06 9.79 -16.62
CA VAL A 76 -0.19 9.44 -15.94
C VAL A 76 -0.78 10.66 -15.22
N LEU A 77 0.06 11.62 -14.80
CA LEU A 77 -0.37 12.73 -13.96
C LEU A 77 -1.51 13.55 -14.61
N ASP A 78 -1.42 13.84 -15.91
CA ASP A 78 -2.43 14.60 -16.65
C ASP A 78 -3.73 13.82 -16.91
N LYS A 79 -3.75 12.53 -16.61
CA LYS A 79 -4.91 11.64 -16.82
C LYS A 79 -5.71 11.38 -15.55
N ILE A 80 -5.23 11.86 -14.41
CA ILE A 80 -5.86 11.74 -13.09
C ILE A 80 -6.22 13.12 -12.54
N THR A 81 -7.17 13.15 -11.62
CA THR A 81 -7.53 14.37 -10.88
C THR A 81 -7.32 14.09 -9.39
N PRO A 82 -6.21 14.56 -8.80
CA PRO A 82 -5.99 14.45 -7.36
C PRO A 82 -6.96 15.34 -6.58
N ILE A 83 -7.50 14.83 -5.49
CA ILE A 83 -8.35 15.57 -4.54
C ILE A 83 -7.57 15.67 -3.22
N LYS A 84 -7.26 16.89 -2.78
CA LYS A 84 -6.60 17.16 -1.50
C LYS A 84 -7.63 17.65 -0.50
N ASN A 85 -7.65 17.01 0.66
CA ASN A 85 -8.49 17.43 1.77
C ASN A 85 -7.64 18.08 2.85
N ASP A 86 -8.24 18.96 3.66
CA ASP A 86 -7.53 19.68 4.74
C ASP A 86 -7.13 18.74 5.88
N ILE A 87 -7.92 17.70 6.12
CA ILE A 87 -7.67 16.67 7.13
C ILE A 87 -7.08 15.44 6.44
N ALA A 88 -5.95 14.95 6.92
CA ALA A 88 -5.35 13.72 6.42
C ALA A 88 -6.09 12.47 6.89
N TYR A 89 -6.45 12.45 8.16
CA TYR A 89 -7.23 11.42 8.85
C TYR A 89 -7.59 11.89 10.25
N SER A 90 -8.51 11.18 10.91
CA SER A 90 -8.85 11.46 12.30
C SER A 90 -8.54 10.25 13.18
N VAL A 91 -8.31 10.51 14.46
CA VAL A 91 -8.03 9.48 15.47
C VAL A 91 -9.02 9.64 16.62
N SER A 92 -9.75 8.58 16.96
CA SER A 92 -10.54 8.52 18.18
C SER A 92 -9.64 8.08 19.34
N TYR A 93 -9.39 8.99 20.26
CA TYR A 93 -8.53 8.74 21.41
C TYR A 93 -9.18 9.26 22.70
N LYS A 94 -9.30 8.40 23.73
CA LYS A 94 -9.93 8.72 25.03
C LYS A 94 -11.29 9.44 24.87
N GLY A 95 -12.14 8.95 23.97
CA GLY A 95 -13.45 9.50 23.69
C GLY A 95 -13.50 10.84 22.95
N LYS A 96 -12.36 11.32 22.46
CA LYS A 96 -12.25 12.52 21.63
C LYS A 96 -11.82 12.17 20.21
N LEU A 97 -12.40 12.85 19.24
CA LEU A 97 -11.93 12.81 17.87
C LEU A 97 -10.86 13.90 17.66
N ILE A 98 -9.72 13.50 17.17
CA ILE A 98 -8.58 14.39 16.89
C ILE A 98 -8.35 14.37 15.37
N ASP A 99 -8.57 15.49 14.73
CA ASP A 99 -8.36 15.66 13.30
C ASP A 99 -6.89 15.98 13.03
N ILE A 100 -6.22 15.13 12.26
CA ILE A 100 -4.82 15.30 11.90
C ILE A 100 -4.75 16.08 10.57
N PRO A 101 -4.18 17.30 10.59
CA PRO A 101 -4.10 18.13 9.39
C PRO A 101 -3.23 17.52 8.28
N ASN A 102 -3.63 17.75 7.03
CA ASN A 102 -2.87 17.41 5.83
C ASN A 102 -1.84 18.52 5.49
N ASP A 103 -1.20 19.05 6.52
CA ASP A 103 -0.14 20.06 6.46
C ASP A 103 0.79 19.90 7.64
N LEU A 104 2.10 19.89 7.36
CA LEU A 104 3.13 19.64 8.38
C LEU A 104 3.16 20.69 9.49
N SER A 105 2.96 21.97 9.14
CA SER A 105 3.01 23.07 10.10
C SER A 105 1.78 23.08 10.99
N LEU A 106 0.61 22.84 10.42
CA LEU A 106 -0.63 22.73 11.17
C LEU A 106 -0.60 21.51 12.09
N TYR A 107 -0.09 20.36 11.61
CA TYR A 107 0.06 19.18 12.44
C TYR A 107 1.01 19.42 13.63
N LYS A 108 2.14 20.08 13.38
CA LYS A 108 3.07 20.44 14.46
C LYS A 108 2.40 21.36 15.49
N ASN A 109 1.61 22.35 15.06
CA ASN A 109 0.90 23.26 15.96
C ASN A 109 -0.17 22.51 16.78
N LEU A 110 -0.93 21.59 16.18
CA LEU A 110 -1.85 20.70 16.88
C LEU A 110 -1.13 19.94 18.02
N LEU A 111 0.06 19.38 17.73
CA LEU A 111 0.83 18.69 18.76
C LEU A 111 1.32 19.62 19.88
N PHE A 112 1.63 20.88 19.59
CA PHE A 112 1.97 21.88 20.60
C PHE A 112 0.78 22.20 21.52
N GLU A 113 -0.43 22.28 20.95
CA GLU A 113 -1.66 22.51 21.72
C GLU A 113 -1.99 21.32 22.62
N LEU A 114 -1.86 20.09 22.09
CA LEU A 114 -2.13 18.88 22.85
C LEU A 114 -1.08 18.59 23.92
N PHE A 115 0.19 18.97 23.68
CA PHE A 115 1.34 18.65 24.54
C PHE A 115 2.21 19.88 24.83
N PRO A 116 1.67 20.89 25.55
CA PRO A 116 2.37 22.18 25.75
C PRO A 116 3.69 22.04 26.55
N ASN A 117 3.84 21.00 27.35
CA ASN A 117 5.07 20.74 28.11
C ASN A 117 6.18 20.12 27.24
N GLU A 118 5.85 19.64 26.04
CA GLU A 118 6.76 18.91 25.14
C GLU A 118 7.20 19.74 23.91
N ILE A 119 6.84 21.00 23.81
CA ILE A 119 7.06 21.87 22.63
C ILE A 119 8.52 21.77 22.13
N LYS A 120 9.52 21.91 23.01
CA LYS A 120 10.94 21.85 22.62
C LYS A 120 11.35 20.49 22.06
N ASN A 121 10.82 19.42 22.64
CA ASN A 121 11.10 18.05 22.21
C ASN A 121 10.42 17.76 20.84
N ILE A 122 9.20 18.23 20.66
CA ILE A 122 8.45 18.12 19.38
C ILE A 122 9.20 18.92 18.30
N GLU A 123 9.64 20.15 18.57
CA GLU A 123 10.44 20.93 17.60
C GLU A 123 11.70 20.18 17.17
N LYS A 124 12.41 19.55 18.12
CA LYS A 124 13.59 18.74 17.81
C LYS A 124 13.26 17.52 16.96
N LEU A 125 12.16 16.83 17.26
CA LEU A 125 11.67 15.70 16.45
C LEU A 125 11.39 16.15 15.00
N PHE A 126 10.63 17.21 14.79
CA PHE A 126 10.30 17.72 13.44
C PHE A 126 11.54 18.19 12.67
N LYS A 127 12.49 18.81 13.34
CA LYS A 127 13.80 19.16 12.75
C LYS A 127 14.56 17.91 12.29
N ASP A 128 14.54 16.85 13.07
CA ASP A 128 15.25 15.62 12.73
C ASP A 128 14.47 14.77 11.72
N ILE A 129 13.13 14.85 11.64
CA ILE A 129 12.32 14.34 10.51
C ILE A 129 12.77 15.01 9.18
N THR A 130 12.97 16.32 9.19
CA THR A 130 13.47 17.03 7.99
C THR A 130 14.88 16.57 7.58
N LYS A 131 15.78 16.34 8.55
CA LYS A 131 17.11 15.78 8.26
C LYS A 131 17.03 14.33 7.75
N PHE A 132 16.14 13.53 8.35
CA PHE A 132 15.91 12.16 7.91
C PHE A 132 15.46 12.13 6.44
N ASN A 133 14.52 13.00 6.04
CA ASN A 133 14.05 13.11 4.66
C ASN A 133 15.19 13.47 3.70
N ARG A 134 15.98 14.51 4.02
CA ARG A 134 17.13 14.90 3.20
C ARG A 134 18.17 13.77 3.10
N GLY A 135 18.40 13.05 4.19
CA GLY A 135 19.29 11.89 4.21
C GLY A 135 18.78 10.76 3.32
N PHE A 136 17.48 10.48 3.38
CA PHE A 136 16.81 9.49 2.52
C PHE A 136 16.91 9.86 1.04
N GLU A 137 16.54 11.08 0.66
CA GLU A 137 16.63 11.58 -0.72
C GLU A 137 18.07 11.45 -1.26
N LYS A 138 19.05 11.90 -0.50
CA LYS A 138 20.45 11.83 -0.89
C LYS A 138 20.95 10.39 -1.00
N PHE A 139 20.54 9.49 -0.10
CA PHE A 139 20.93 8.10 -0.13
C PHE A 139 20.34 7.35 -1.33
N ILE A 140 19.11 7.69 -1.70
CA ILE A 140 18.39 7.06 -2.83
C ILE A 140 18.81 7.66 -4.18
N LEU A 141 18.93 8.99 -4.28
CA LEU A 141 19.17 9.68 -5.55
C LEU A 141 20.64 9.60 -5.98
N ASP A 142 21.57 9.58 -5.04
CA ASP A 142 23.01 9.54 -5.34
C ASP A 142 23.56 8.11 -5.36
N LYS A 143 23.10 7.30 -6.33
CA LYS A 143 23.56 5.90 -6.49
C LYS A 143 25.05 5.80 -6.89
N ASN A 144 25.63 6.85 -7.46
CA ASN A 144 26.98 6.83 -8.05
C ASN A 144 28.08 7.34 -7.12
N SER A 145 27.76 7.98 -6.01
CA SER A 145 28.76 8.43 -5.03
C SER A 145 29.18 7.32 -4.10
N SER A 146 30.47 7.27 -3.76
CA SER A 146 30.96 6.36 -2.72
C SER A 146 30.24 6.64 -1.38
N ILE A 147 30.02 5.60 -0.58
CA ILE A 147 29.39 5.69 0.74
C ILE A 147 30.05 6.80 1.60
N LEU A 148 31.37 6.95 1.53
CA LEU A 148 32.11 7.98 2.27
C LEU A 148 31.73 9.42 1.87
N LYS A 149 31.38 9.68 0.59
CA LYS A 149 30.93 10.99 0.12
C LYS A 149 29.46 11.29 0.49
N LYS A 150 28.68 10.25 0.81
CA LYS A 150 27.28 10.38 1.22
C LYS A 150 27.13 10.73 2.70
N ILE A 151 28.13 10.47 3.55
CA ILE A 151 28.03 10.68 4.99
C ILE A 151 28.12 12.17 5.28
N ASN A 152 26.96 12.77 5.55
CA ASN A 152 26.82 14.08 6.20
C ASN A 152 25.87 13.95 7.40
N ILE A 153 25.62 15.05 8.11
CA ILE A 153 24.81 15.04 9.34
C ILE A 153 23.35 14.57 9.09
N ASP A 154 22.79 14.84 7.89
CA ASP A 154 21.44 14.42 7.51
C ASP A 154 21.40 12.90 7.29
N CYS A 155 22.40 12.35 6.59
CA CYS A 155 22.55 10.91 6.39
C CYS A 155 22.75 10.14 7.70
N LEU A 156 23.39 10.75 8.71
CA LEU A 156 23.54 10.11 10.02
C LEU A 156 22.18 9.90 10.71
N THR A 157 21.27 10.88 10.62
CA THR A 157 19.90 10.73 11.15
C THR A 157 19.17 9.61 10.44
N PHE A 158 19.22 9.57 9.10
CA PHE A 158 18.63 8.50 8.29
C PHE A 158 19.17 7.11 8.67
N ILE A 159 20.49 6.95 8.73
CA ILE A 159 21.13 5.67 9.08
C ILE A 159 20.74 5.25 10.51
N LYS A 160 20.77 6.16 11.48
CA LYS A 160 20.42 5.88 12.88
C LYS A 160 18.98 5.39 13.00
N TRP A 161 18.02 6.05 12.33
CA TRP A 161 16.62 5.67 12.41
C TRP A 161 16.30 4.37 11.64
N SER A 162 17.05 4.08 10.56
CA SER A 162 16.85 2.86 9.79
C SER A 162 17.08 1.56 10.58
N GLU A 163 17.79 1.62 11.70
CA GLU A 163 18.08 0.47 12.57
C GLU A 163 17.25 0.48 13.87
N LYS A 164 16.16 1.29 13.89
CA LYS A 164 15.29 1.44 15.05
C LYS A 164 13.85 1.16 14.72
N THR A 165 13.07 0.84 15.76
CA THR A 165 11.61 0.82 15.67
C THR A 165 11.05 2.25 15.70
N THR A 166 9.79 2.40 15.28
CA THR A 166 9.07 3.68 15.33
C THR A 166 8.96 4.17 16.78
N ASP A 167 8.60 3.29 17.71
CA ASP A 167 8.49 3.61 19.15
C ASP A 167 9.82 4.09 19.72
N GLU A 168 10.94 3.39 19.46
CA GLU A 168 12.29 3.81 19.91
C GLU A 168 12.69 5.19 19.38
N VAL A 169 12.33 5.51 18.14
CA VAL A 169 12.63 6.85 17.60
C VAL A 169 11.77 7.89 18.29
N VAL A 170 10.44 7.73 18.31
CA VAL A 170 9.51 8.72 18.86
C VAL A 170 9.81 8.97 20.34
N ARG A 171 9.94 7.91 21.15
CA ARG A 171 10.24 8.02 22.59
C ARG A 171 11.61 8.64 22.90
N SER A 172 12.55 8.58 21.98
CA SER A 172 13.84 9.27 22.17
C SER A 172 13.73 10.80 22.14
N TYR A 173 12.57 11.34 21.77
CA TYR A 173 12.24 12.77 21.80
C TYR A 173 11.18 13.08 22.84
N VAL A 174 10.05 12.39 22.81
CA VAL A 174 8.90 12.60 23.69
C VAL A 174 8.51 11.26 24.31
N ASP A 175 8.82 11.09 25.60
CA ASP A 175 8.46 9.90 26.37
C ASP A 175 7.12 10.11 27.09
N ASN A 176 6.06 10.23 26.30
CA ASN A 176 4.68 10.40 26.74
C ASN A 176 3.79 9.43 25.96
N ASP A 177 3.06 8.56 26.63
CA ASP A 177 2.25 7.52 26.00
C ASP A 177 1.15 8.09 25.11
N ASP A 178 0.47 9.16 25.52
CA ASP A 178 -0.57 9.82 24.74
C ASP A 178 0.01 10.43 23.46
N PHE A 179 1.21 11.03 23.56
CA PHE A 179 1.92 11.55 22.39
C PHE A 179 2.28 10.43 21.40
N VAL A 180 2.90 9.37 21.90
CA VAL A 180 3.29 8.21 21.07
C VAL A 180 2.06 7.64 20.38
N TYR A 181 0.96 7.47 21.09
CA TYR A 181 -0.29 6.93 20.55
C TYR A 181 -0.83 7.79 19.39
N ILE A 182 -0.97 9.10 19.61
CA ILE A 182 -1.50 10.02 18.60
C ILE A 182 -0.54 10.15 17.41
N PHE A 183 0.76 10.35 17.69
CA PHE A 183 1.77 10.54 16.66
C PHE A 183 1.96 9.30 15.79
N THR A 184 1.82 8.10 16.35
CA THR A 184 2.01 6.83 15.63
C THR A 184 0.72 6.21 15.12
N SER A 185 -0.41 6.90 15.19
CA SER A 185 -1.75 6.38 14.89
C SER A 185 -1.94 5.81 13.47
N LEU A 186 -1.06 6.13 12.52
CA LEU A 186 -1.02 5.51 11.18
C LEU A 186 -0.46 4.08 11.17
N TRP A 187 -0.05 3.51 12.31
CA TRP A 187 0.56 2.18 12.36
C TRP A 187 -0.24 1.07 11.65
N PRO A 188 -1.59 1.06 11.62
CA PRO A 188 -2.33 0.01 10.92
C PRO A 188 -2.07 -0.02 9.42
N TYR A 189 -1.75 1.11 8.80
CA TYR A 189 -1.36 1.19 7.38
C TYR A 189 -0.07 0.44 7.06
N TYR A 190 0.71 0.08 8.07
CA TYR A 190 1.96 -0.67 7.91
C TYR A 190 1.85 -2.11 8.39
N GLY A 191 0.75 -2.44 9.10
CA GLY A 191 0.43 -3.77 9.56
C GLY A 191 1.25 -4.28 10.73
N LEU A 192 1.94 -3.38 11.44
CA LEU A 192 2.70 -3.67 12.67
C LEU A 192 2.58 -2.52 13.66
N PRO A 193 2.52 -2.80 14.97
CA PRO A 193 2.50 -1.77 15.99
C PRO A 193 3.88 -1.09 16.13
N PRO A 194 3.96 0.13 16.70
CA PRO A 194 5.17 0.96 16.72
C PRO A 194 6.43 0.29 17.28
N LYS A 195 6.30 -0.60 18.27
CA LYS A 195 7.45 -1.34 18.87
C LYS A 195 8.03 -2.42 17.96
N GLN A 196 7.33 -2.81 16.89
CA GLN A 196 7.77 -3.81 15.92
C GLN A 196 8.05 -3.19 14.55
N LEU A 197 7.38 -2.08 14.24
CA LEU A 197 7.46 -1.39 12.95
C LEU A 197 8.80 -0.67 12.79
N SER A 198 9.48 -0.90 11.68
CA SER A 198 10.67 -0.16 11.30
C SER A 198 10.37 1.34 11.17
N ALA A 199 11.15 2.18 11.83
CA ALA A 199 11.06 3.64 11.70
C ALA A 199 11.25 4.11 10.25
N LEU A 200 12.07 3.42 9.46
CA LEU A 200 12.23 3.69 8.03
C LEU A 200 10.89 3.58 7.29
N TYR A 201 10.14 2.50 7.52
CA TYR A 201 8.83 2.29 6.89
C TYR A 201 7.75 3.23 7.42
N TYR A 202 7.83 3.64 8.67
CA TYR A 202 6.88 4.59 9.23
C TYR A 202 7.12 6.00 8.68
N PHE A 203 8.34 6.53 8.79
CA PHE A 203 8.61 7.93 8.49
C PHE A 203 8.60 8.28 7.00
N ILE A 204 8.94 7.37 6.09
CA ILE A 204 8.91 7.69 4.66
C ILE A 204 7.49 8.00 4.16
N PRO A 205 6.46 7.14 4.35
CA PRO A 205 5.10 7.49 3.95
C PRO A 205 4.47 8.59 4.82
N TRP A 206 4.81 8.67 6.10
CA TRP A 206 4.39 9.77 6.96
C TRP A 206 4.85 11.13 6.40
N ILE A 207 6.10 11.22 5.96
CA ILE A 207 6.66 12.38 5.29
C ILE A 207 5.94 12.63 3.95
N SER A 208 5.68 11.59 3.17
CA SER A 208 4.92 11.69 1.92
C SER A 208 3.57 12.37 2.13
N TYR A 209 2.88 12.04 3.21
CA TYR A 209 1.57 12.61 3.53
C TYR A 209 1.69 14.06 4.03
N HIS A 210 2.49 14.31 5.06
CA HIS A 210 2.48 15.60 5.76
C HIS A 210 3.39 16.67 5.14
N MET A 211 4.44 16.30 4.39
CA MET A 211 5.32 17.27 3.71
C MET A 211 4.96 17.50 2.24
N TYR A 212 4.39 16.49 1.57
CA TYR A 212 4.12 16.53 0.13
C TYR A 212 2.67 16.20 -0.21
N GLY A 213 1.79 16.25 0.79
CA GLY A 213 0.34 16.12 0.68
C GLY A 213 -0.16 14.69 0.46
N LYS A 214 -1.24 14.38 1.18
CA LYS A 214 -2.08 13.19 0.99
C LYS A 214 -3.25 13.54 0.08
N TYR A 215 -3.52 12.70 -0.91
CA TYR A 215 -4.57 12.93 -1.91
C TYR A 215 -5.41 11.68 -2.10
N TYR A 216 -6.67 11.87 -2.44
CA TYR A 216 -7.48 10.86 -3.09
C TYR A 216 -7.45 11.07 -4.61
N ILE A 217 -7.78 10.07 -5.40
CA ILE A 217 -7.89 10.18 -6.87
C ILE A 217 -9.36 10.15 -7.24
N LYS A 218 -9.85 11.17 -7.95
CA LYS A 218 -11.22 11.20 -8.45
C LYS A 218 -11.51 9.99 -9.32
N GLY A 219 -12.54 9.23 -8.97
CA GLY A 219 -12.88 7.94 -9.58
C GLY A 219 -12.23 6.72 -8.90
N GLY A 220 -11.43 6.95 -7.86
CA GLY A 220 -10.83 5.90 -7.03
C GLY A 220 -9.60 5.22 -7.62
N ALA A 221 -9.18 4.15 -6.97
CA ALA A 221 -7.99 3.37 -7.33
C ALA A 221 -8.03 2.84 -8.77
N GLN A 222 -9.23 2.45 -9.27
CA GLN A 222 -9.37 1.97 -10.64
C GLN A 222 -9.00 3.04 -11.66
N LYS A 223 -9.35 4.31 -11.42
CA LYS A 223 -9.00 5.41 -12.33
C LYS A 223 -7.49 5.56 -12.49
N LEU A 224 -6.74 5.42 -11.40
CA LEU A 224 -5.27 5.44 -11.46
C LEU A 224 -4.73 4.29 -12.33
N SER A 225 -5.25 3.07 -12.11
CA SER A 225 -4.84 1.90 -12.86
C SER A 225 -5.21 2.00 -14.35
N ASP A 226 -6.42 2.44 -14.67
CA ASP A 226 -6.90 2.63 -16.04
C ASP A 226 -6.09 3.71 -16.76
N SER A 227 -5.72 4.80 -16.08
CA SER A 227 -4.87 5.84 -16.66
C SER A 227 -3.47 5.31 -17.03
N MET A 228 -2.92 4.39 -16.24
CA MET A 228 -1.65 3.72 -16.59
C MET A 228 -1.83 2.78 -17.81
N VAL A 229 -2.94 2.04 -17.88
CA VAL A 229 -3.27 1.19 -19.03
C VAL A 229 -3.42 2.04 -20.29
N GLU A 230 -4.08 3.19 -20.19
CA GLU A 230 -4.23 4.14 -21.31
C GLU A 230 -2.87 4.60 -21.83
N VAL A 231 -1.95 5.01 -20.98
CA VAL A 231 -0.57 5.36 -21.37
C VAL A 231 0.15 4.21 -22.07
N ILE A 232 0.03 2.98 -21.57
CA ILE A 232 0.68 1.81 -22.16
C ILE A 232 0.17 1.61 -23.58
N THR A 233 -1.15 1.66 -23.79
CA THR A 233 -1.79 1.39 -25.10
C THR A 233 -1.56 2.52 -26.09
N GLU A 234 -1.63 3.78 -25.67
CA GLU A 234 -1.31 4.94 -26.51
C GLU A 234 0.13 4.93 -27.04
N ASN A 235 1.05 4.28 -26.32
CA ASN A 235 2.45 4.16 -26.73
C ASN A 235 2.78 2.77 -27.35
N GLY A 236 1.76 2.06 -27.88
CA GLY A 236 1.93 0.84 -28.66
C GLY A 236 2.18 -0.43 -27.82
N GLY A 237 2.04 -0.37 -26.50
CA GLY A 237 2.04 -1.54 -25.63
C GLY A 237 0.66 -2.23 -25.60
N SER A 238 0.58 -3.37 -24.91
CA SER A 238 -0.68 -4.10 -24.71
C SER A 238 -0.87 -4.53 -23.26
N VAL A 239 -2.13 -4.54 -22.81
CA VAL A 239 -2.52 -5.11 -21.51
C VAL A 239 -3.49 -6.26 -21.76
N ASN A 240 -2.99 -7.47 -21.55
CA ASN A 240 -3.69 -8.72 -21.85
C ASN A 240 -4.32 -9.24 -20.56
N LEU A 241 -5.62 -8.96 -20.40
CA LEU A 241 -6.41 -9.43 -19.25
C LEU A 241 -6.87 -10.89 -19.48
N ARG A 242 -7.25 -11.59 -18.39
CA ARG A 242 -7.60 -13.02 -18.41
C ARG A 242 -6.49 -13.91 -19.00
N SER A 243 -5.26 -13.47 -18.90
CA SER A 243 -4.07 -14.07 -19.49
C SER A 243 -3.13 -14.55 -18.37
N GLU A 244 -3.48 -15.69 -17.76
CA GLU A 244 -2.72 -16.29 -16.67
C GLU A 244 -1.42 -16.90 -17.19
N VAL A 245 -0.28 -16.36 -16.72
CA VAL A 245 1.05 -16.92 -17.00
C VAL A 245 1.30 -18.11 -16.10
N THR A 246 1.73 -19.23 -16.67
CA THR A 246 1.99 -20.50 -15.95
C THR A 246 3.45 -20.88 -15.93
N SER A 247 4.27 -20.34 -16.82
CA SER A 247 5.72 -20.56 -16.79
C SER A 247 6.54 -19.43 -17.37
N ILE A 248 7.78 -19.33 -16.87
CA ILE A 248 8.85 -18.47 -17.36
C ILE A 248 9.96 -19.40 -17.85
N ASN A 249 10.26 -19.39 -19.14
CA ASN A 249 11.24 -20.27 -19.75
C ASN A 249 12.64 -19.63 -19.68
N ILE A 250 13.59 -20.33 -19.07
CA ILE A 250 14.95 -19.87 -18.86
C ILE A 250 15.91 -20.67 -19.74
N GLU A 251 16.79 -19.96 -20.45
CA GLU A 251 17.90 -20.53 -21.23
C GLU A 251 19.15 -19.69 -20.98
N ASP A 252 20.28 -20.33 -20.72
CA ASP A 252 21.57 -19.67 -20.47
C ASP A 252 21.48 -18.54 -19.42
N ASN A 253 20.81 -18.84 -18.29
CA ASN A 253 20.57 -17.89 -17.20
C ASN A 253 19.77 -16.63 -17.59
N LYS A 254 19.03 -16.68 -18.71
CA LYS A 254 18.16 -15.58 -19.20
C LYS A 254 16.73 -16.05 -19.41
N ALA A 255 15.80 -15.25 -18.99
CA ALA A 255 14.39 -15.45 -19.32
C ALA A 255 14.17 -15.14 -20.82
N LYS A 256 13.63 -16.08 -21.57
CA LYS A 256 13.44 -15.99 -23.03
C LYS A 256 11.97 -15.79 -23.42
N SER A 257 11.08 -16.42 -22.67
CA SER A 257 9.65 -16.38 -23.00
C SER A 257 8.80 -16.69 -21.76
N ILE A 258 7.51 -16.40 -21.90
CA ILE A 258 6.48 -16.88 -20.98
C ILE A 258 5.53 -17.83 -21.71
N THR A 259 4.86 -18.71 -20.94
CA THR A 259 3.77 -19.54 -21.45
C THR A 259 2.52 -19.23 -20.67
N LEU A 260 1.41 -19.00 -21.38
CA LEU A 260 0.09 -18.80 -20.79
C LEU A 260 -0.59 -20.15 -20.50
N LYS A 261 -1.63 -20.11 -19.70
CA LYS A 261 -2.46 -21.27 -19.34
C LYS A 261 -3.12 -21.94 -20.56
N ASN A 262 -3.41 -21.18 -21.61
CA ASN A 262 -3.95 -21.69 -22.88
C ASN A 262 -2.88 -22.29 -23.82
N GLY A 263 -1.60 -22.28 -23.41
CA GLY A 263 -0.48 -22.81 -24.17
C GLY A 263 0.22 -21.80 -25.10
N GLU A 264 -0.29 -20.59 -25.24
CA GLU A 264 0.39 -19.54 -26.02
C GLU A 264 1.73 -19.17 -25.40
N VAL A 265 2.73 -18.92 -26.26
CA VAL A 265 4.09 -18.57 -25.85
C VAL A 265 4.45 -17.20 -26.42
N PHE A 266 4.99 -16.33 -25.59
CA PHE A 266 5.47 -15.01 -25.99
C PHE A 266 6.95 -14.82 -25.64
N THR A 267 7.72 -14.37 -26.61
CA THR A 267 9.17 -14.14 -26.49
C THR A 267 9.48 -12.70 -26.11
N THR A 268 10.55 -12.49 -25.32
CA THR A 268 10.92 -11.16 -24.84
C THR A 268 12.41 -11.03 -24.52
N LYS A 269 12.90 -9.78 -24.45
CA LYS A 269 14.25 -9.45 -24.00
C LYS A 269 14.34 -9.34 -22.47
N TYR A 270 13.28 -8.79 -21.82
CA TYR A 270 13.23 -8.60 -20.36
C TYR A 270 11.89 -9.09 -19.80
N ILE A 271 11.92 -9.63 -18.59
CA ILE A 271 10.70 -9.93 -17.81
C ILE A 271 10.72 -9.13 -16.52
N VAL A 272 9.60 -8.47 -16.22
CA VAL A 272 9.34 -7.77 -14.96
C VAL A 272 8.19 -8.47 -14.26
N SER A 273 8.42 -9.05 -13.11
CA SER A 273 7.37 -9.72 -12.33
C SER A 273 6.86 -8.82 -11.20
N ASN A 274 5.58 -8.52 -11.24
CA ASN A 274 4.82 -7.89 -10.16
C ASN A 274 4.04 -8.93 -9.33
N ILE A 275 4.33 -10.20 -9.52
CA ILE A 275 3.80 -11.34 -8.76
C ILE A 275 4.70 -11.53 -7.53
N ASN A 276 4.19 -12.15 -6.47
CA ASN A 276 5.02 -12.47 -5.32
C ASN A 276 6.27 -13.29 -5.73
N PRO A 277 7.42 -13.12 -5.05
CA PRO A 277 8.67 -13.75 -5.47
C PRO A 277 8.63 -15.29 -5.45
N ILE A 278 7.88 -15.88 -4.51
CA ILE A 278 7.79 -17.33 -4.37
C ILE A 278 7.15 -17.92 -5.63
N ASP A 279 6.01 -17.41 -6.05
CA ASP A 279 5.30 -17.88 -7.24
C ASP A 279 6.09 -17.54 -8.52
N THR A 280 6.72 -16.37 -8.58
CA THR A 280 7.60 -16.00 -9.70
C THR A 280 8.65 -17.08 -9.95
N PHE A 281 9.33 -17.54 -8.89
CA PHE A 281 10.38 -18.55 -9.04
C PHE A 281 9.84 -19.98 -9.17
N ASN A 282 8.66 -20.27 -8.65
CA ASN A 282 7.98 -21.56 -8.87
C ASN A 282 7.57 -21.74 -10.35
N MET A 283 7.32 -20.65 -11.07
CA MET A 283 6.99 -20.70 -12.51
C MET A 283 8.21 -20.85 -13.41
N THR A 284 9.45 -20.71 -12.91
CA THR A 284 10.66 -20.85 -13.77
C THR A 284 10.83 -22.28 -14.25
N LYS A 285 11.10 -22.45 -15.56
CA LYS A 285 11.42 -23.75 -16.18
C LYS A 285 12.89 -23.75 -16.59
N ASN A 286 13.52 -24.93 -16.54
CA ASN A 286 14.94 -25.13 -16.86
C ASN A 286 15.89 -24.28 -16.01
N TYR A 287 15.51 -23.99 -14.76
CA TYR A 287 16.30 -23.18 -13.85
C TYR A 287 16.27 -23.73 -12.42
N THR A 288 17.43 -23.91 -11.84
CA THR A 288 17.55 -24.26 -10.42
C THR A 288 17.82 -23.02 -9.61
N VAL A 289 16.86 -22.60 -8.80
CA VAL A 289 16.99 -21.42 -7.93
C VAL A 289 18.13 -21.68 -6.92
N PRO A 290 19.16 -20.81 -6.85
CA PRO A 290 20.23 -20.97 -5.87
C PRO A 290 19.68 -20.99 -4.44
N THR A 291 20.14 -21.94 -3.61
CA THR A 291 19.66 -22.13 -2.24
C THR A 291 19.68 -20.84 -1.41
N LYS A 292 20.74 -20.06 -1.53
CA LYS A 292 20.86 -18.76 -0.86
C LYS A 292 19.72 -17.80 -1.25
N TYR A 293 19.33 -17.76 -2.52
CA TYR A 293 18.25 -16.90 -2.99
C TYR A 293 16.87 -17.46 -2.60
N LYS A 294 16.70 -18.81 -2.70
CA LYS A 294 15.49 -19.49 -2.24
C LYS A 294 15.21 -19.15 -0.76
N ASN A 295 16.23 -19.24 0.09
CA ASN A 295 16.09 -18.85 1.50
C ASN A 295 15.74 -17.36 1.65
N LYS A 296 16.32 -16.49 0.83
CA LYS A 296 16.05 -15.05 0.86
C LYS A 296 14.59 -14.69 0.55
N ILE A 297 13.90 -15.47 -0.28
CA ILE A 297 12.49 -15.25 -0.63
C ILE A 297 11.51 -16.00 0.27
N SER A 298 11.91 -17.11 0.92
CA SER A 298 11.02 -17.95 1.71
C SER A 298 11.17 -17.81 3.23
N SER A 299 12.29 -17.25 3.72
CA SER A 299 12.53 -17.10 5.17
C SER A 299 11.92 -15.84 5.80
N PRO A 300 11.73 -14.70 5.08
CA PRO A 300 11.13 -13.53 5.69
C PRO A 300 9.68 -13.79 6.09
N THR A 301 9.28 -13.19 7.21
CA THR A 301 7.90 -13.25 7.67
C THR A 301 6.99 -12.51 6.69
N ILE A 302 5.92 -13.16 6.26
CA ILE A 302 4.86 -12.57 5.45
C ILE A 302 4.11 -11.55 6.30
N GLY A 303 3.78 -10.40 5.71
CA GLY A 303 3.06 -9.32 6.39
C GLY A 303 1.60 -9.66 6.66
N CYS A 304 0.90 -8.74 7.30
CA CYS A 304 -0.50 -8.89 7.66
C CYS A 304 -1.41 -8.96 6.42
N SER A 305 -2.61 -9.47 6.65
CA SER A 305 -3.76 -9.30 5.78
C SER A 305 -4.79 -8.38 6.43
N LEU A 306 -5.89 -8.14 5.74
CA LEU A 306 -6.99 -7.31 6.20
C LEU A 306 -8.33 -8.02 6.01
N SER A 307 -9.28 -7.73 6.90
CA SER A 307 -10.71 -7.88 6.62
C SER A 307 -11.32 -6.50 6.40
N GLN A 308 -12.16 -6.38 5.36
CA GLN A 308 -12.76 -5.10 4.97
C GLN A 308 -14.24 -5.29 4.64
N LEU A 309 -15.10 -4.61 5.38
CA LEU A 309 -16.54 -4.56 5.16
C LEU A 309 -16.85 -3.33 4.32
N TYR A 310 -17.37 -3.55 3.12
CA TYR A 310 -17.88 -2.52 2.21
C TYR A 310 -19.37 -2.34 2.44
N ILE A 311 -19.84 -1.11 2.62
CA ILE A 311 -21.21 -0.77 2.97
C ILE A 311 -21.74 0.28 2.02
N GLY A 312 -22.88 -0.02 1.37
CA GLY A 312 -23.67 0.92 0.58
C GLY A 312 -24.87 1.41 1.38
N LEU A 313 -25.02 2.73 1.50
CA LEU A 313 -26.08 3.42 2.22
C LEU A 313 -27.06 4.09 1.24
N ASP A 314 -28.36 4.18 1.62
CA ASP A 314 -29.36 4.92 0.85
C ASP A 314 -29.50 6.39 1.27
N CYS A 315 -28.53 6.91 2.01
CA CYS A 315 -28.44 8.30 2.43
C CYS A 315 -27.02 8.82 2.31
N ASN A 316 -26.84 10.13 2.40
CA ASN A 316 -25.51 10.71 2.52
C ASN A 316 -24.93 10.39 3.92
N PRO A 317 -23.68 9.87 4.03
CA PRO A 317 -23.07 9.58 5.32
C PRO A 317 -23.03 10.77 6.30
N LYS A 318 -23.02 12.01 5.79
CA LYS A 318 -23.12 13.23 6.62
C LYS A 318 -24.42 13.31 7.43
N GLU A 319 -25.53 12.74 6.94
CA GLU A 319 -26.80 12.71 7.65
C GLU A 319 -26.75 11.83 8.91
N LEU A 320 -25.82 10.90 8.94
CA LEU A 320 -25.51 10.02 10.07
C LEU A 320 -24.34 10.51 10.92
N ASN A 321 -23.87 11.74 10.72
CA ASN A 321 -22.68 12.29 11.37
C ASN A 321 -21.41 11.43 11.19
N ILE A 322 -21.29 10.68 10.10
CA ILE A 322 -20.08 9.95 9.78
C ILE A 322 -19.04 10.98 9.34
N PRO A 323 -17.87 11.03 10.02
CA PRO A 323 -16.82 12.01 9.72
C PRO A 323 -16.40 12.00 8.25
N VAL A 324 -15.91 13.14 7.81
CA VAL A 324 -15.31 13.28 6.49
C VAL A 324 -14.01 12.45 6.46
N GLU A 325 -13.78 11.74 5.35
CA GLU A 325 -12.60 10.93 5.07
C GLU A 325 -12.50 9.64 5.88
N GLU A 326 -11.54 9.53 6.82
CA GLU A 326 -11.28 8.30 7.54
C GLU A 326 -10.96 8.54 9.01
N VAL A 327 -11.40 7.60 9.84
CA VAL A 327 -11.21 7.65 11.29
C VAL A 327 -10.66 6.32 11.78
N PHE A 328 -9.53 6.37 12.46
CA PHE A 328 -9.03 5.27 13.26
C PHE A 328 -9.72 5.26 14.63
N TYR A 329 -10.52 4.25 14.88
CA TYR A 329 -11.13 3.96 16.17
C TYR A 329 -10.31 2.88 16.86
N PHE A 330 -9.60 3.29 17.89
CA PHE A 330 -8.86 2.38 18.75
C PHE A 330 -9.55 2.31 20.12
N ASP A 331 -9.92 1.12 20.53
CA ASP A 331 -10.60 0.88 21.80
C ASP A 331 -9.62 0.34 22.88
N ALA A 332 -8.40 -0.13 22.47
CA ALA A 332 -7.35 -0.56 23.37
C ALA A 332 -6.51 0.60 23.93
N GLY A 333 -5.81 0.36 25.04
CA GLY A 333 -4.99 1.36 25.71
C GLY A 333 -3.68 1.71 24.99
N THR A 334 -3.14 0.77 24.19
CA THR A 334 -1.89 0.92 23.44
C THR A 334 -2.01 0.34 22.04
N PRO A 335 -1.19 0.82 21.07
CA PRO A 335 -1.14 0.23 19.72
C PRO A 335 -0.78 -1.26 19.73
N GLU A 336 0.05 -1.71 20.67
CA GLU A 336 0.45 -3.10 20.82
C GLU A 336 -0.70 -3.99 21.27
N GLU A 337 -1.49 -3.54 22.27
CA GLU A 337 -2.70 -4.25 22.71
C GLU A 337 -3.73 -4.34 21.59
N ASP A 338 -3.94 -3.26 20.86
CA ASP A 338 -4.87 -3.21 19.74
C ASP A 338 -4.46 -4.18 18.61
N TYR A 339 -3.18 -4.23 18.30
CA TYR A 339 -2.62 -5.20 17.37
C TYR A 339 -2.83 -6.65 17.84
N GLU A 340 -2.58 -6.95 19.13
CA GLU A 340 -2.81 -8.27 19.71
C GLU A 340 -4.28 -8.70 19.65
N LEU A 341 -5.23 -7.78 19.89
CA LEU A 341 -6.65 -8.05 19.72
C LEU A 341 -6.98 -8.41 18.28
N SER A 342 -6.44 -7.67 17.32
CA SER A 342 -6.64 -7.91 15.88
C SER A 342 -6.11 -9.29 15.46
N ILE A 343 -4.87 -9.63 15.79
CA ILE A 343 -4.28 -10.91 15.41
C ILE A 343 -4.87 -12.13 16.14
N LYS A 344 -5.61 -11.92 17.24
CA LYS A 344 -6.36 -12.96 17.96
C LYS A 344 -7.84 -13.03 17.56
N ALA A 345 -8.25 -12.30 16.53
CA ALA A 345 -9.64 -12.22 16.06
C ALA A 345 -10.65 -11.75 17.13
N ASN A 346 -10.21 -10.90 18.07
CA ASN A 346 -11.14 -10.23 19.00
C ASN A 346 -11.76 -9.01 18.31
N TYR A 347 -12.62 -9.27 17.32
CA TYR A 347 -13.21 -8.27 16.45
C TYR A 347 -14.18 -7.31 17.16
N LYS A 348 -14.60 -7.62 18.38
CA LYS A 348 -15.44 -6.73 19.18
C LYS A 348 -14.68 -5.56 19.77
N GLU A 349 -13.39 -5.76 20.05
CA GLU A 349 -12.54 -4.82 20.80
C GLU A 349 -11.35 -4.28 20.01
N CYS A 350 -10.93 -4.97 18.92
CA CYS A 350 -9.81 -4.51 18.12
C CYS A 350 -10.09 -3.19 17.40
N GLY A 351 -9.05 -2.44 17.05
CA GLY A 351 -9.16 -1.23 16.26
C GLY A 351 -9.81 -1.45 14.90
N ILE A 352 -10.56 -0.46 14.46
CA ILE A 352 -11.16 -0.39 13.13
C ILE A 352 -10.87 0.96 12.48
N LEU A 353 -10.68 0.93 11.17
CA LEU A 353 -10.64 2.12 10.34
C LEU A 353 -11.98 2.26 9.61
N VAL A 354 -12.68 3.36 9.83
CA VAL A 354 -13.90 3.71 9.08
C VAL A 354 -13.52 4.74 8.02
N THR A 355 -13.75 4.43 6.75
CA THR A 355 -13.45 5.31 5.62
C THR A 355 -14.73 5.72 4.92
N ASN A 356 -14.96 7.03 4.79
CA ASN A 356 -16.11 7.61 4.11
C ASN A 356 -15.73 8.04 2.68
N TYR A 357 -15.76 7.10 1.76
CA TYR A 357 -15.40 7.35 0.36
C TYR A 357 -16.29 8.38 -0.34
N SER A 358 -17.56 8.46 0.05
CA SER A 358 -18.49 9.45 -0.53
C SER A 358 -18.15 10.89 -0.18
N SER A 359 -17.42 11.13 0.93
CA SER A 359 -16.94 12.47 1.26
C SER A 359 -15.62 12.81 0.56
N MET A 360 -14.83 11.80 0.23
CA MET A 360 -13.57 11.99 -0.52
C MET A 360 -13.84 12.25 -2.00
N ASP A 361 -14.83 11.58 -2.58
CA ASP A 361 -15.23 11.75 -3.97
C ASP A 361 -16.73 11.54 -4.17
N GLU A 362 -17.48 12.61 -4.26
CA GLU A 362 -18.94 12.60 -4.47
C GLU A 362 -19.32 11.97 -5.83
N SER A 363 -18.38 11.85 -6.79
CA SER A 363 -18.65 11.27 -8.11
C SER A 363 -18.63 9.74 -8.13
N LEU A 364 -18.19 9.07 -7.06
CA LEU A 364 -18.13 7.60 -6.99
C LEU A 364 -19.51 6.94 -7.06
N ASN A 365 -20.53 7.61 -6.56
CA ASN A 365 -21.88 7.06 -6.48
C ASN A 365 -22.93 8.08 -6.92
N GLU A 366 -24.15 7.59 -7.16
CA GLU A 366 -25.30 8.43 -7.48
C GLU A 366 -25.65 9.36 -6.30
N TYR A 367 -26.29 10.49 -6.61
CA TYR A 367 -26.80 11.42 -5.61
C TYR A 367 -27.61 10.71 -4.53
N ASN A 368 -27.42 11.07 -3.26
CA ASN A 368 -28.03 10.47 -2.06
C ASN A 368 -27.64 8.99 -1.79
N LYS A 369 -26.61 8.46 -2.39
CA LYS A 369 -26.03 7.16 -2.02
C LYS A 369 -24.69 7.34 -1.33
N GLY A 370 -24.51 6.70 -0.18
CA GLY A 370 -23.28 6.69 0.56
C GLY A 370 -22.49 5.40 0.40
N VAL A 371 -21.16 5.51 0.37
CA VAL A 371 -20.25 4.36 0.45
C VAL A 371 -19.24 4.60 1.55
N ILE A 372 -19.23 3.66 2.49
CA ILE A 372 -18.24 3.61 3.56
C ILE A 372 -17.58 2.22 3.61
N THR A 373 -16.42 2.15 4.22
CA THR A 373 -15.77 0.85 4.52
C THR A 373 -15.34 0.80 5.98
N VAL A 374 -15.30 -0.42 6.51
CA VAL A 374 -14.69 -0.71 7.81
C VAL A 374 -13.55 -1.69 7.57
N THR A 375 -12.34 -1.28 7.87
CA THR A 375 -11.12 -2.07 7.67
C THR A 375 -10.46 -2.40 9.01
N LEU A 376 -9.96 -3.62 9.13
CA LEU A 376 -9.19 -4.07 10.29
C LEU A 376 -8.07 -5.02 9.88
N ILE A 377 -6.98 -5.05 10.66
CA ILE A 377 -5.92 -6.04 10.51
C ILE A 377 -6.47 -7.41 10.88
N ASP A 378 -6.14 -8.41 10.06
CA ASP A 378 -6.64 -9.77 10.25
C ASP A 378 -5.58 -10.82 9.87
N ASN A 379 -5.81 -12.04 10.31
CA ASN A 379 -4.93 -13.17 10.06
C ASN A 379 -5.64 -14.26 9.26
N TYR A 380 -5.00 -14.70 8.19
CA TYR A 380 -5.49 -15.78 7.32
C TYR A 380 -5.86 -17.07 8.09
N ALA A 381 -5.11 -17.38 9.14
CA ALA A 381 -5.30 -18.60 9.94
C ALA A 381 -6.65 -18.66 10.69
N HIS A 382 -7.34 -17.54 10.88
CA HIS A 382 -8.65 -17.50 11.53
C HIS A 382 -9.79 -17.96 10.62
N TRP A 383 -9.56 -18.03 9.31
CA TRP A 383 -10.59 -18.29 8.33
C TRP A 383 -10.60 -19.75 7.90
N SER A 384 -11.69 -20.46 8.18
CA SER A 384 -11.86 -21.87 7.85
C SER A 384 -11.74 -22.14 6.35
N LYS A 385 -11.18 -23.31 6.03
CA LYS A 385 -11.15 -23.84 4.66
C LYS A 385 -12.49 -24.46 4.26
N ASP A 386 -13.29 -24.91 5.23
CA ASP A 386 -14.64 -25.38 4.99
C ASP A 386 -15.54 -24.24 4.51
N ARG A 387 -16.33 -24.47 3.47
CA ARG A 387 -17.15 -23.44 2.84
C ARG A 387 -18.29 -22.96 3.74
N SER A 388 -18.91 -23.87 4.49
CA SER A 388 -20.06 -23.55 5.35
C SER A 388 -19.62 -22.75 6.56
N GLU A 389 -18.56 -23.23 7.22
CA GLU A 389 -17.96 -22.53 8.37
C GLU A 389 -17.43 -21.15 7.97
N TYR A 390 -16.76 -21.04 6.82
CA TYR A 390 -16.31 -19.76 6.29
C TYR A 390 -17.45 -18.77 6.06
N ALA A 391 -18.60 -19.23 5.56
CA ALA A 391 -19.78 -18.40 5.36
C ALA A 391 -20.33 -17.87 6.70
N MET A 392 -20.42 -18.75 7.72
CA MET A 392 -20.83 -18.35 9.07
C MET A 392 -19.85 -17.36 9.71
N GLN A 393 -18.55 -17.54 9.54
CA GLN A 393 -17.53 -16.61 10.03
C GLN A 393 -17.69 -15.23 9.37
N LYS A 394 -17.92 -15.18 8.05
CA LYS A 394 -18.18 -13.92 7.33
C LYS A 394 -19.41 -13.19 7.85
N GLU A 395 -20.50 -13.91 8.03
CA GLU A 395 -21.76 -13.37 8.57
C GLU A 395 -21.55 -12.84 10.00
N SER A 396 -20.88 -13.60 10.86
CA SER A 396 -20.58 -13.21 12.22
C SER A 396 -19.76 -11.91 12.28
N LEU A 397 -18.67 -11.82 11.52
CA LEU A 397 -17.84 -10.61 11.48
C LEU A 397 -18.62 -9.43 10.90
N THR A 398 -19.41 -9.64 9.85
CA THR A 398 -20.26 -8.57 9.27
C THR A 398 -21.19 -7.99 10.32
N ASN A 399 -21.87 -8.85 11.10
CA ASN A 399 -22.80 -8.41 12.13
C ASN A 399 -22.07 -7.66 13.27
N ILE A 400 -20.92 -8.18 13.73
CA ILE A 400 -20.10 -7.48 14.75
C ILE A 400 -19.73 -6.08 14.29
N LEU A 401 -19.26 -5.91 13.04
CA LEU A 401 -18.86 -4.60 12.54
C LEU A 401 -20.04 -3.65 12.35
N ILE A 402 -21.20 -4.16 11.93
CA ILE A 402 -22.43 -3.36 11.83
C ILE A 402 -22.91 -2.93 13.23
N ASP A 403 -22.84 -3.79 14.23
CA ASP A 403 -23.20 -3.46 15.62
C ASP A 403 -22.29 -2.34 16.16
N ARG A 404 -20.97 -2.45 15.95
CA ARG A 404 -20.00 -1.42 16.32
C ARG A 404 -20.24 -0.08 15.60
N LEU A 405 -20.65 -0.13 14.33
CA LEU A 405 -21.02 1.10 13.61
C LEU A 405 -22.28 1.72 14.16
N GLU A 406 -23.29 0.93 14.52
CA GLU A 406 -24.53 1.43 15.13
C GLU A 406 -24.28 2.12 16.48
N GLU A 407 -23.33 1.62 17.28
CA GLU A 407 -22.90 2.26 18.53
C GLU A 407 -22.25 3.62 18.28
N LYS A 408 -21.47 3.74 17.19
CA LYS A 408 -20.76 4.99 16.82
C LYS A 408 -21.64 5.96 16.04
N PHE A 409 -22.53 5.44 15.21
CA PHE A 409 -23.41 6.19 14.30
C PHE A 409 -24.84 5.67 14.40
N PRO A 410 -25.60 6.07 15.45
CA PRO A 410 -26.95 5.57 15.70
C PRO A 410 -27.87 5.76 14.49
N GLY A 411 -28.56 4.70 14.12
CA GLY A 411 -29.49 4.68 12.98
C GLY A 411 -28.88 4.17 11.67
N ILE A 412 -27.56 3.94 11.60
CA ILE A 412 -26.92 3.49 10.36
C ILE A 412 -27.49 2.18 9.83
N LYS A 413 -27.89 1.25 10.71
CA LYS A 413 -28.46 -0.05 10.32
C LYS A 413 -29.65 0.08 9.39
N SER A 414 -30.53 1.07 9.61
CA SER A 414 -31.73 1.29 8.79
C SER A 414 -31.40 1.74 7.37
N HIS A 415 -30.24 2.33 7.17
CA HIS A 415 -29.78 2.88 5.90
C HIS A 415 -28.89 1.92 5.10
N ILE A 416 -28.46 0.79 5.68
CA ILE A 416 -27.62 -0.21 4.98
C ILE A 416 -28.44 -0.94 3.91
N LYS A 417 -28.03 -0.87 2.65
CA LYS A 417 -28.65 -1.57 1.51
C LYS A 417 -27.78 -2.67 0.93
N VAL A 418 -26.47 -2.52 1.03
CA VAL A 418 -25.50 -3.49 0.50
C VAL A 418 -24.36 -3.65 1.50
N THR A 419 -23.99 -4.89 1.75
CA THR A 419 -22.75 -5.25 2.45
C THR A 419 -21.96 -6.28 1.64
N GLU A 420 -20.66 -6.15 1.62
CA GLU A 420 -19.74 -7.17 1.07
C GLU A 420 -18.51 -7.24 1.99
N LEU A 421 -18.19 -8.43 2.53
CA LEU A 421 -17.01 -8.61 3.37
C LEU A 421 -15.87 -9.26 2.55
N GLY A 422 -14.78 -8.53 2.34
CA GLY A 422 -13.50 -9.07 1.93
C GLY A 422 -12.73 -9.59 3.15
N THR A 423 -12.07 -10.74 3.04
CA THR A 423 -11.29 -11.39 4.10
C THR A 423 -9.89 -11.72 3.61
N PRO A 424 -8.94 -12.12 4.44
CA PRO A 424 -7.63 -12.63 4.00
C PRO A 424 -7.71 -13.68 2.88
N ARG A 425 -8.71 -14.56 2.89
CA ARG A 425 -8.94 -15.53 1.81
C ARG A 425 -9.45 -14.88 0.52
N THR A 426 -10.20 -13.79 0.63
CA THR A 426 -10.60 -12.97 -0.53
C THR A 426 -9.37 -12.31 -1.15
N MET A 427 -8.50 -11.74 -0.31
CA MET A 427 -7.26 -11.10 -0.76
C MET A 427 -6.34 -12.10 -1.48
N GLU A 428 -6.11 -13.28 -0.89
CA GLU A 428 -5.31 -14.33 -1.53
C GLU A 428 -5.91 -14.79 -2.86
N ARG A 429 -7.23 -15.02 -2.92
CA ARG A 429 -7.92 -15.46 -4.14
C ARG A 429 -7.70 -14.52 -5.33
N TYR A 430 -7.75 -13.21 -5.09
CA TYR A 430 -7.63 -12.22 -6.17
C TYR A 430 -6.18 -11.90 -6.55
N THR A 431 -5.26 -11.96 -5.60
CA THR A 431 -3.88 -11.53 -5.83
C THR A 431 -2.86 -12.67 -5.92
N ASN A 432 -3.18 -13.88 -5.44
CA ASN A 432 -2.25 -14.98 -5.16
C ASN A 432 -1.16 -14.60 -4.14
N ASN A 433 -1.33 -13.52 -3.38
CA ASN A 433 -0.39 -13.23 -2.31
C ASN A 433 -0.56 -14.24 -1.17
N PRO A 434 0.52 -14.90 -0.73
CA PRO A 434 0.45 -15.84 0.38
C PRO A 434 -0.21 -15.22 1.61
N ASN A 435 -1.15 -15.95 2.22
CA ASN A 435 -1.95 -15.53 3.36
C ASN A 435 -2.76 -14.24 3.13
N GLY A 436 -2.99 -13.86 1.87
CA GLY A 436 -3.67 -12.62 1.52
C GLY A 436 -2.88 -11.35 1.90
N ALA A 437 -1.56 -11.43 2.01
CA ALA A 437 -0.72 -10.31 2.42
C ALA A 437 -0.93 -9.06 1.56
N VAL A 438 -1.14 -7.91 2.21
CA VAL A 438 -1.42 -6.66 1.51
C VAL A 438 -0.16 -5.83 1.25
N TYR A 439 0.88 -5.99 2.08
CA TYR A 439 2.15 -5.24 1.99
C TYR A 439 3.37 -6.12 1.66
N GLY A 440 3.16 -7.37 1.26
CA GLY A 440 4.21 -8.33 0.99
C GLY A 440 4.85 -8.84 2.29
N TYR A 441 6.19 -8.78 2.41
CA TYR A 441 6.86 -9.15 3.67
C TYR A 441 6.59 -8.13 4.77
N SER A 442 6.57 -8.61 6.03
CA SER A 442 6.40 -7.80 7.23
C SER A 442 7.41 -6.65 7.30
N GLN A 443 7.02 -5.53 7.89
CA GLN A 443 7.81 -4.29 7.84
C GLN A 443 8.66 -4.07 9.10
N THR A 444 9.26 -5.14 9.62
CA THR A 444 10.22 -5.09 10.71
C THR A 444 11.56 -4.50 10.26
N ILE A 445 12.41 -4.09 11.22
CA ILE A 445 13.77 -3.59 10.92
C ILE A 445 14.54 -4.54 10.03
N LYS A 446 14.49 -5.86 10.31
CA LYS A 446 15.24 -6.88 9.57
C LYS A 446 14.66 -7.24 8.20
N GLN A 447 13.53 -6.64 7.84
CA GLN A 447 12.86 -6.79 6.53
C GLN A 447 12.62 -5.45 5.83
N ALA A 448 13.29 -4.38 6.30
CA ALA A 448 13.19 -3.00 5.81
C ALA A 448 14.49 -2.56 5.12
N GLY A 449 14.41 -1.57 4.26
CA GLY A 449 15.53 -0.90 3.63
C GLY A 449 16.53 -1.88 2.99
N ARG A 450 17.78 -1.88 3.45
CA ARG A 450 18.85 -2.76 2.92
C ARG A 450 18.59 -4.26 3.12
N TYR A 451 17.70 -4.62 4.04
CA TYR A 451 17.33 -6.02 4.30
C TYR A 451 16.15 -6.49 3.44
N ARG A 452 15.41 -5.55 2.82
CA ARG A 452 14.31 -5.88 1.90
C ARG A 452 14.85 -6.57 0.66
N LEU A 453 14.07 -7.47 0.07
CA LEU A 453 14.40 -8.12 -1.19
C LEU A 453 14.69 -7.08 -2.29
N SER A 454 15.76 -7.28 -3.05
CA SER A 454 16.10 -6.42 -4.20
C SER A 454 15.12 -6.63 -5.36
N THR A 455 15.00 -5.64 -6.22
CA THR A 455 14.36 -5.76 -7.52
C THR A 455 15.13 -6.66 -8.49
N ASP A 456 16.45 -6.78 -8.32
CA ASP A 456 17.30 -7.68 -9.12
C ASP A 456 17.17 -9.12 -8.64
N THR A 457 17.27 -10.05 -9.60
CA THR A 457 17.21 -11.49 -9.36
C THR A 457 18.50 -12.19 -9.82
N PRO A 458 18.71 -13.47 -9.48
CA PRO A 458 19.82 -14.25 -10.02
C PRO A 458 19.73 -14.51 -11.55
N ILE A 459 18.57 -14.29 -12.17
CA ILE A 459 18.35 -14.40 -13.61
C ILE A 459 18.56 -13.02 -14.24
N GLU A 460 19.51 -12.91 -15.17
CA GLU A 460 20.07 -11.62 -15.63
C GLU A 460 19.07 -10.58 -16.13
N ASN A 461 17.95 -11.01 -16.70
CA ASN A 461 16.93 -10.14 -17.31
C ASN A 461 15.54 -10.34 -16.73
N LEU A 462 15.44 -10.95 -15.54
CA LEU A 462 14.23 -11.07 -14.74
C LEU A 462 14.32 -10.12 -13.54
N PHE A 463 13.36 -9.21 -13.42
CA PHE A 463 13.27 -8.23 -12.35
C PHE A 463 11.98 -8.43 -11.57
N LEU A 464 11.99 -8.02 -10.29
CA LEU A 464 10.81 -8.00 -9.42
C LEU A 464 10.42 -6.55 -9.14
N VAL A 465 9.10 -6.28 -9.09
CA VAL A 465 8.53 -5.00 -8.68
C VAL A 465 7.35 -5.19 -7.72
N GLY A 466 6.83 -4.13 -7.15
CA GLY A 466 5.67 -4.15 -6.27
C GLY A 466 6.01 -4.30 -4.79
N ALA A 467 5.02 -4.71 -4.00
CA ALA A 467 5.07 -4.66 -2.54
C ALA A 467 6.13 -5.57 -1.89
N TRP A 468 6.58 -6.62 -2.58
CA TRP A 468 7.48 -7.63 -2.02
C TRP A 468 8.96 -7.22 -2.02
N VAL A 469 9.31 -6.24 -2.83
CA VAL A 469 10.69 -5.78 -3.01
C VAL A 469 10.92 -4.39 -2.45
N ASN A 470 12.16 -3.93 -2.45
CA ASN A 470 12.51 -2.55 -2.05
C ASN A 470 11.90 -1.53 -3.04
N PRO A 471 11.31 -0.42 -2.55
CA PRO A 471 11.29 0.07 -1.16
C PRO A 471 10.24 -0.58 -0.26
N GLY A 472 9.22 -1.27 -0.75
CA GLY A 472 8.22 -1.96 0.05
C GLY A 472 6.80 -1.82 -0.44
N GLY A 473 5.82 -2.15 0.42
CA GLY A 473 4.39 -2.10 0.12
C GLY A 473 3.78 -0.69 0.13
N GLY A 474 2.48 -0.63 -0.14
CA GLY A 474 1.74 0.61 -0.34
C GLY A 474 1.82 1.12 -1.78
N TYR A 475 1.04 2.16 -2.08
CA TYR A 475 1.01 2.76 -3.43
C TYR A 475 2.37 3.34 -3.80
N GLU A 476 2.93 4.23 -2.98
CA GLU A 476 4.18 4.93 -3.23
C GLU A 476 5.37 3.98 -3.35
N GLY A 477 5.42 2.97 -2.48
CA GLY A 477 6.48 1.95 -2.51
C GLY A 477 6.43 1.11 -3.78
N SER A 478 5.25 0.66 -4.18
CA SER A 478 5.06 -0.14 -5.39
C SER A 478 5.33 0.67 -6.66
N ILE A 479 4.84 1.92 -6.73
CA ILE A 479 5.11 2.87 -7.82
C ILE A 479 6.62 3.12 -7.95
N SER A 480 7.30 3.38 -6.83
CA SER A 480 8.75 3.62 -6.81
C SER A 480 9.54 2.41 -7.31
N SER A 481 9.16 1.19 -6.91
CA SER A 481 9.84 -0.03 -7.38
C SER A 481 9.68 -0.22 -8.90
N GLY A 482 8.50 0.06 -9.45
CA GLY A 482 8.23 0.04 -10.89
C GLY A 482 9.10 1.02 -11.66
N MET A 483 9.20 2.26 -11.17
CA MET A 483 10.06 3.28 -11.78
C MET A 483 11.55 2.92 -11.70
N MET A 484 12.01 2.37 -10.57
CA MET A 484 13.41 1.93 -10.41
C MET A 484 13.80 0.87 -11.44
N VAL A 485 12.93 -0.12 -11.68
CA VAL A 485 13.19 -1.17 -12.67
C VAL A 485 13.09 -0.64 -14.10
N ALA A 486 12.13 0.22 -14.40
CA ALA A 486 12.02 0.86 -15.71
C ALA A 486 13.30 1.65 -16.06
N GLN A 487 13.81 2.44 -15.11
CA GLN A 487 15.06 3.19 -15.29
C GLN A 487 16.28 2.26 -15.44
N HIS A 488 16.31 1.14 -14.69
CA HIS A 488 17.39 0.16 -14.80
C HIS A 488 17.42 -0.51 -16.19
N ILE A 489 16.25 -0.89 -16.72
CA ILE A 489 16.13 -1.49 -18.07
C ILE A 489 16.52 -0.47 -19.15
N PHE A 490 16.09 0.78 -19.01
CA PHE A 490 16.40 1.84 -19.98
C PHE A 490 17.92 2.11 -20.09
N ASN A 491 18.64 1.99 -18.99
CA ASN A 491 20.09 2.25 -18.93
C ASN A 491 20.95 1.04 -19.38
N LYS A 492 20.36 -0.15 -19.67
CA LYS A 492 21.02 -1.35 -20.24
C LYS A 492 20.99 -1.37 -21.75
#